data_d7c25f07cf1a31ba0d36469866dd5dc1
#
_entry.id   d7c25f07cf1a31ba0d36469866dd5dc1
#
_cell.length_a   1.000
_cell.length_b   1.000
_cell.length_c   1.000
_cell.angle_alpha   90.00
_cell.angle_beta   90.00
_cell.angle_gamma   90.00
#
_symmetry.space_group_name_H-M   'P 1'
#
loop_
_entity.id
_entity.type
_entity.pdbx_description
1 polymer ?
#
loop_
_entity_poly.entity_id
_entity_poly.type
_entity_poly.pdbx_seq_one_letter_code
_entity_poly.pdbx_strand_id
1 'polypeptide(L)'
;MLEELRDIMARLRDPETGCPWDVEQDFRTIAPYTIEEAYEVADAIERDDMAALRDELGDLQLQVVFHARMAEEAGAFDLKDVLDSISAKMIRRHPHVFGDGASPGWEEIKAAERAGASEDGSALAGVASALPALLRAEKLQKRAARTGFDWPDPDGARDKVAEEIDEVRTAATDADRFEEMGDLLFAVVNWSRKLGIDPEAALRAANLKFEKRFRAMEDIAGEAFKGLSLEDKEALWVRVKRS
;
A
#
# COMPACT_ATOMS: atom_id res chain seq x y z
N MET A 1 4.88 -24.61 15.31
CA MET A 1 5.41 -23.28 14.84
C MET A 1 4.35 -22.20 14.93
N LEU A 2 3.25 -22.21 14.14
CA LEU A 2 2.20 -21.17 14.27
C LEU A 2 1.44 -21.26 15.61
N GLU A 3 1.19 -22.45 16.09
CA GLU A 3 0.63 -22.68 17.44
C GLU A 3 1.56 -22.18 18.54
N GLU A 4 2.86 -22.34 18.39
CA GLU A 4 3.86 -21.83 19.32
C GLU A 4 3.84 -20.29 19.41
N LEU A 5 3.75 -19.60 18.27
CA LEU A 5 3.63 -18.14 18.25
C LEU A 5 2.31 -17.67 18.89
N ARG A 6 1.21 -18.37 18.65
CA ARG A 6 -0.08 -18.14 19.34
C ARG A 6 0.06 -18.28 20.85
N ASP A 7 0.73 -19.35 21.31
CA ASP A 7 0.92 -19.60 22.74
C ASP A 7 1.85 -18.56 23.40
N ILE A 8 2.87 -18.10 22.67
CA ILE A 8 3.73 -16.97 23.10
C ILE A 8 2.88 -15.72 23.25
N MET A 9 2.06 -15.35 22.26
CA MET A 9 1.19 -14.18 22.34
C MET A 9 0.16 -14.26 23.48
N ALA A 10 -0.41 -15.46 23.69
CA ALA A 10 -1.32 -15.69 24.80
C ALA A 10 -0.66 -15.45 26.18
N ARG A 11 0.63 -15.81 26.31
CA ARG A 11 1.42 -15.55 27.52
C ARG A 11 1.81 -14.08 27.66
N LEU A 12 2.18 -13.41 26.57
CA LEU A 12 2.51 -11.99 26.58
C LEU A 12 1.28 -11.15 27.00
N ARG A 13 0.08 -11.55 26.61
CA ARG A 13 -1.16 -10.86 26.94
C ARG A 13 -1.90 -11.43 28.16
N ASP A 14 -1.26 -12.29 28.94
CA ASP A 14 -1.85 -12.74 30.20
C ASP A 14 -2.00 -11.55 31.18
N PRO A 15 -3.20 -11.28 31.71
CA PRO A 15 -3.43 -10.07 32.51
C PRO A 15 -2.72 -10.05 33.86
N GLU A 16 -2.27 -11.22 34.37
CA GLU A 16 -1.61 -11.32 35.68
C GLU A 16 -0.09 -11.44 35.55
N THR A 17 0.38 -12.14 34.50
CA THR A 17 1.80 -12.52 34.37
C THR A 17 2.44 -12.09 33.07
N GLY A 18 1.68 -11.47 32.16
CA GLY A 18 2.12 -11.05 30.84
C GLY A 18 2.95 -9.78 30.83
N CYS A 19 3.31 -9.32 29.67
CA CYS A 19 4.01 -8.07 29.46
C CYS A 19 3.04 -6.88 29.60
N PRO A 20 3.29 -5.91 30.48
CA PRO A 20 2.37 -4.78 30.68
C PRO A 20 2.06 -4.02 29.40
N TRP A 21 3.06 -3.85 28.51
CA TRP A 21 2.87 -3.17 27.24
C TRP A 21 1.92 -3.95 26.32
N ASP A 22 2.14 -5.27 26.17
CA ASP A 22 1.28 -6.09 25.30
C ASP A 22 -0.17 -6.17 25.82
N VAL A 23 -0.34 -6.23 27.14
CA VAL A 23 -1.68 -6.30 27.76
C VAL A 23 -2.48 -5.02 27.53
N GLU A 24 -1.84 -3.85 27.52
CA GLU A 24 -2.49 -2.56 27.31
C GLU A 24 -2.93 -2.30 25.86
N GLN A 25 -2.41 -3.06 24.89
CA GLN A 25 -2.70 -2.81 23.49
C GLN A 25 -4.12 -3.16 23.09
N ASP A 26 -4.67 -2.38 22.16
CA ASP A 26 -5.92 -2.63 21.46
C ASP A 26 -5.72 -2.66 19.94
N PHE A 27 -6.80 -2.93 19.17
CA PHE A 27 -6.75 -2.99 17.71
C PHE A 27 -6.25 -1.69 17.08
N ARG A 28 -6.54 -0.55 17.69
CA ARG A 28 -6.18 0.77 17.14
C ARG A 28 -4.73 1.11 17.42
N THR A 29 -4.22 0.71 18.58
CA THR A 29 -2.82 0.96 18.94
C THR A 29 -1.86 0.06 18.15
N ILE A 30 -2.31 -1.14 17.75
CA ILE A 30 -1.50 -2.10 16.96
C ILE A 30 -1.64 -1.88 15.44
N ALA A 31 -2.75 -1.30 14.95
CA ALA A 31 -2.95 -1.08 13.52
C ALA A 31 -1.81 -0.30 12.81
N PRO A 32 -1.17 0.73 13.40
CA PRO A 32 -0.02 1.40 12.80
C PRO A 32 1.17 0.45 12.55
N TYR A 33 1.50 -0.41 13.52
CA TYR A 33 2.59 -1.40 13.37
C TYR A 33 2.31 -2.39 12.25
N THR A 34 1.05 -2.87 12.12
CA THR A 34 0.69 -3.76 11.00
C THR A 34 0.97 -3.12 9.63
N ILE A 35 0.80 -1.79 9.51
CA ILE A 35 1.11 -1.04 8.28
C ILE A 35 2.63 -0.90 8.11
N GLU A 36 3.35 -0.60 9.19
CA GLU A 36 4.80 -0.47 9.23
C GLU A 36 5.47 -1.76 8.74
N GLU A 37 5.16 -2.91 9.36
CA GLU A 37 5.70 -4.21 8.96
C GLU A 37 5.41 -4.55 7.48
N ALA A 38 4.23 -4.19 6.98
CA ALA A 38 3.92 -4.39 5.57
C ALA A 38 4.82 -3.54 4.64
N TYR A 39 5.22 -2.35 5.06
CA TYR A 39 6.17 -1.52 4.32
C TYR A 39 7.61 -2.02 4.45
N GLU A 40 8.02 -2.56 5.61
CA GLU A 40 9.35 -3.15 5.82
C GLU A 40 9.52 -4.41 4.97
N VAL A 41 8.49 -5.25 4.87
CA VAL A 41 8.44 -6.35 3.88
C VAL A 41 8.66 -5.83 2.46
N ALA A 42 7.98 -4.74 2.06
CA ALA A 42 8.13 -4.18 0.73
C ALA A 42 9.55 -3.61 0.49
N ASP A 43 10.14 -2.96 1.49
CA ASP A 43 11.50 -2.41 1.43
C ASP A 43 12.55 -3.53 1.32
N ALA A 44 12.42 -4.60 2.10
CA ALA A 44 13.29 -5.77 2.01
C ALA A 44 13.26 -6.42 0.61
N ILE A 45 12.08 -6.50 -0.01
CA ILE A 45 11.90 -6.99 -1.38
C ILE A 45 12.60 -6.06 -2.38
N GLU A 46 12.45 -4.75 -2.26
CA GLU A 46 13.07 -3.78 -3.18
C GLU A 46 14.60 -3.77 -3.09
N ARG A 47 15.16 -4.13 -1.93
CA ARG A 47 16.61 -4.27 -1.70
C ARG A 47 17.16 -5.64 -2.09
N ASP A 48 16.33 -6.58 -2.53
CA ASP A 48 16.69 -8.00 -2.72
C ASP A 48 17.33 -8.64 -1.46
N ASP A 49 16.94 -8.16 -0.26
CA ASP A 49 17.46 -8.64 1.02
C ASP A 49 16.59 -9.77 1.58
N MET A 50 16.92 -10.99 1.21
CA MET A 50 16.18 -12.19 1.64
C MET A 50 16.28 -12.48 3.14
N ALA A 51 17.33 -11.98 3.83
CA ALA A 51 17.46 -12.14 5.28
C ALA A 51 16.50 -11.18 6.01
N ALA A 52 16.51 -9.91 5.64
CA ALA A 52 15.53 -8.94 6.12
C ALA A 52 14.10 -9.39 5.78
N LEU A 53 13.82 -9.78 4.53
CA LEU A 53 12.48 -10.23 4.12
C LEU A 53 11.95 -11.38 5.02
N ARG A 54 12.81 -12.32 5.43
CA ARG A 54 12.39 -13.39 6.34
C ARG A 54 11.99 -12.83 7.71
N ASP A 55 12.75 -11.87 8.22
CA ASP A 55 12.54 -11.30 9.54
C ASP A 55 11.27 -10.42 9.53
N GLU A 56 11.10 -9.55 8.52
CA GLU A 56 9.90 -8.71 8.37
C GLU A 56 8.60 -9.52 8.12
N LEU A 57 8.68 -10.65 7.41
CA LEU A 57 7.54 -11.57 7.29
C LEU A 57 7.18 -12.21 8.65
N GLY A 58 8.15 -12.41 9.53
CA GLY A 58 7.93 -12.85 10.90
C GLY A 58 7.17 -11.79 11.71
N ASP A 59 7.59 -10.53 11.62
CA ASP A 59 6.98 -9.41 12.33
C ASP A 59 5.57 -9.12 11.79
N LEU A 60 5.36 -9.15 10.49
CA LEU A 60 4.02 -9.07 9.91
C LEU A 60 3.11 -10.23 10.37
N GLN A 61 3.65 -11.45 10.48
CA GLN A 61 2.90 -12.60 11.01
C GLN A 61 2.57 -12.41 12.49
N LEU A 62 3.48 -11.81 13.28
CA LEU A 62 3.23 -11.45 14.67
C LEU A 62 2.01 -10.51 14.79
N GLN A 63 1.90 -9.49 13.92
CA GLN A 63 0.76 -8.58 13.91
C GLN A 63 -0.57 -9.33 13.69
N VAL A 64 -0.58 -10.31 12.77
CA VAL A 64 -1.78 -11.15 12.52
C VAL A 64 -2.17 -11.93 13.78
N VAL A 65 -1.19 -12.55 14.45
CA VAL A 65 -1.43 -13.33 15.68
C VAL A 65 -1.87 -12.43 16.83
N PHE A 66 -1.30 -11.23 16.95
CA PHE A 66 -1.66 -10.24 17.96
C PHE A 66 -3.14 -9.81 17.82
N HIS A 67 -3.55 -9.43 16.61
CA HIS A 67 -4.94 -9.07 16.34
C HIS A 67 -5.89 -10.24 16.58
N ALA A 68 -5.52 -11.46 16.17
CA ALA A 68 -6.33 -12.64 16.40
C ALA A 68 -6.48 -12.95 17.90
N ARG A 69 -5.42 -12.75 18.70
CA ARG A 69 -5.47 -12.92 20.15
C ARG A 69 -6.41 -11.91 20.83
N MET A 70 -6.34 -10.64 20.45
CA MET A 70 -7.26 -9.61 20.96
C MET A 70 -8.72 -9.92 20.58
N ALA A 71 -8.94 -10.47 19.39
CA ALA A 71 -10.28 -10.88 18.96
C ALA A 71 -10.81 -12.09 19.74
N GLU A 72 -9.96 -13.06 20.06
CA GLU A 72 -10.27 -14.19 20.92
C GLU A 72 -10.65 -13.72 22.34
N GLU A 73 -9.89 -12.80 22.93
CA GLU A 73 -10.19 -12.19 24.23
C GLU A 73 -11.53 -11.44 24.23
N ALA A 74 -11.88 -10.82 23.12
CA ALA A 74 -13.17 -10.16 22.92
C ALA A 74 -14.33 -11.13 22.59
N GLY A 75 -14.05 -12.44 22.44
CA GLY A 75 -15.04 -13.45 22.08
C GLY A 75 -15.60 -13.33 20.66
N ALA A 76 -14.84 -12.70 19.75
CA ALA A 76 -15.27 -12.44 18.37
C ALA A 76 -14.85 -13.57 17.40
N PHE A 77 -13.57 -13.85 17.31
CA PHE A 77 -12.97 -14.93 16.50
C PHE A 77 -11.56 -15.24 17.01
N ASP A 78 -10.98 -16.35 16.60
CA ASP A 78 -9.60 -16.74 16.92
C ASP A 78 -8.70 -16.83 15.67
N LEU A 79 -7.43 -17.18 15.87
CA LEU A 79 -6.46 -17.36 14.78
C LEU A 79 -6.89 -18.47 13.81
N LYS A 80 -7.55 -19.51 14.29
CA LYS A 80 -8.04 -20.60 13.44
C LYS A 80 -9.11 -20.09 12.47
N ASP A 81 -10.03 -19.25 12.95
CA ASP A 81 -11.07 -18.66 12.11
C ASP A 81 -10.46 -17.78 11.00
N VAL A 82 -9.40 -17.02 11.30
CA VAL A 82 -8.65 -16.24 10.31
C VAL A 82 -8.06 -17.14 9.22
N LEU A 83 -7.41 -18.24 9.62
CA LEU A 83 -6.80 -19.20 8.70
C LEU A 83 -7.85 -19.95 7.87
N ASP A 84 -8.94 -20.39 8.48
CA ASP A 84 -10.04 -21.05 7.79
C ASP A 84 -10.71 -20.12 6.78
N SER A 85 -10.94 -18.87 7.14
CA SER A 85 -11.53 -17.86 6.27
C SER A 85 -10.67 -17.61 5.03
N ILE A 86 -9.36 -17.41 5.19
CA ILE A 86 -8.48 -17.18 4.03
C ILE A 86 -8.33 -18.43 3.17
N SER A 87 -8.24 -19.61 3.77
CA SER A 87 -8.14 -20.88 3.06
C SER A 87 -9.38 -21.15 2.21
N ALA A 88 -10.56 -21.01 2.78
CA ALA A 88 -11.83 -21.16 2.05
C ALA A 88 -11.95 -20.14 0.92
N LYS A 89 -11.51 -18.90 1.16
CA LYS A 89 -11.47 -17.83 0.14
C LYS A 89 -10.54 -18.19 -1.01
N MET A 90 -9.34 -18.72 -0.73
CA MET A 90 -8.38 -19.12 -1.78
C MET A 90 -8.91 -20.28 -2.60
N ILE A 91 -9.47 -21.31 -1.98
CA ILE A 91 -10.09 -22.45 -2.67
C ILE A 91 -11.22 -21.95 -3.60
N ARG A 92 -12.13 -21.12 -3.08
CA ARG A 92 -13.27 -20.60 -3.85
C ARG A 92 -12.81 -19.72 -5.04
N ARG A 93 -11.73 -18.96 -4.88
CA ARG A 93 -11.22 -18.07 -5.94
C ARG A 93 -10.37 -18.75 -7.01
N HIS A 94 -9.99 -20.00 -6.79
CA HIS A 94 -9.18 -20.79 -7.72
C HIS A 94 -9.87 -22.10 -8.14
N PRO A 95 -11.09 -22.04 -8.70
CA PRO A 95 -11.83 -23.24 -9.09
C PRO A 95 -11.10 -24.06 -10.16
N HIS A 96 -10.20 -23.44 -10.93
CA HIS A 96 -9.34 -24.10 -11.90
C HIS A 96 -8.19 -24.90 -11.28
N VAL A 97 -7.90 -24.72 -9.98
CA VAL A 97 -6.86 -25.46 -9.24
C VAL A 97 -7.48 -26.45 -8.26
N PHE A 98 -8.57 -26.08 -7.59
CA PHE A 98 -9.18 -26.83 -6.49
C PHE A 98 -10.54 -27.47 -6.85
N GLY A 99 -11.01 -27.33 -8.09
CA GLY A 99 -12.28 -27.84 -8.59
C GLY A 99 -12.23 -28.15 -10.09
N ASP A 100 -13.38 -28.50 -10.66
CA ASP A 100 -13.51 -28.88 -12.09
C ASP A 100 -13.94 -27.69 -12.99
N GLY A 101 -13.93 -26.47 -12.46
CA GLY A 101 -14.49 -25.30 -13.11
C GLY A 101 -13.47 -24.47 -13.90
N ALA A 102 -13.94 -23.83 -14.98
CA ALA A 102 -13.21 -22.72 -15.60
C ALA A 102 -13.21 -21.51 -14.64
N SER A 103 -12.10 -20.79 -14.53
CA SER A 103 -12.05 -19.56 -13.75
C SER A 103 -12.79 -18.44 -14.49
N PRO A 104 -13.82 -17.82 -13.91
CA PRO A 104 -14.49 -16.66 -14.51
C PRO A 104 -13.62 -15.38 -14.49
N GLY A 105 -12.41 -15.47 -13.95
CA GLY A 105 -11.53 -14.35 -13.77
C GLY A 105 -11.55 -13.81 -12.32
N TRP A 106 -10.33 -13.49 -11.83
CA TRP A 106 -10.14 -13.03 -10.44
C TRP A 106 -11.00 -11.81 -10.06
N GLU A 107 -11.16 -10.89 -10.99
CA GLU A 107 -11.91 -9.65 -10.75
C GLU A 107 -13.43 -9.87 -10.76
N GLU A 108 -13.93 -10.79 -11.58
CA GLU A 108 -15.36 -11.15 -11.59
C GLU A 108 -15.75 -11.85 -10.29
N ILE A 109 -14.91 -12.77 -9.79
CA ILE A 109 -15.12 -13.43 -8.51
C ILE A 109 -15.17 -12.40 -7.38
N LYS A 110 -14.22 -11.45 -7.34
CA LYS A 110 -14.22 -10.37 -6.36
C LYS A 110 -15.44 -9.45 -6.47
N ALA A 111 -15.93 -9.20 -7.68
CA ALA A 111 -17.12 -8.38 -7.89
C ALA A 111 -18.37 -9.08 -7.34
N ALA A 112 -18.53 -10.37 -7.60
CA ALA A 112 -19.64 -11.18 -7.07
C ALA A 112 -19.61 -11.26 -5.53
N GLU A 113 -18.43 -11.46 -4.93
CA GLU A 113 -18.27 -11.47 -3.46
C GLU A 113 -18.70 -10.15 -2.82
N ARG A 114 -18.35 -9.02 -3.43
CA ARG A 114 -18.74 -7.69 -2.93
C ARG A 114 -20.24 -7.45 -3.03
N ALA A 115 -20.86 -7.85 -4.13
CA ALA A 115 -22.29 -7.72 -4.33
C ALA A 115 -23.10 -8.47 -3.24
N GLY A 116 -22.53 -9.55 -2.67
CA GLY A 116 -23.15 -10.31 -1.59
C GLY A 116 -22.79 -9.84 -0.16
N ALA A 117 -21.75 -9.01 0.00
CA ALA A 117 -21.17 -8.69 1.31
C ALA A 117 -21.42 -7.24 1.79
N SER A 118 -21.92 -6.34 0.96
CA SER A 118 -22.08 -4.92 1.29
C SER A 118 -23.51 -4.44 1.10
N GLU A 119 -24.06 -3.75 2.10
CA GLU A 119 -25.30 -2.97 1.98
C GLU A 119 -25.11 -1.72 1.12
N ASP A 120 -23.85 -1.27 0.93
CA ASP A 120 -23.51 -0.17 0.02
C ASP A 120 -23.49 -0.68 -1.42
N GLY A 121 -24.52 -0.30 -2.19
CA GLY A 121 -24.66 -0.65 -3.61
C GLY A 121 -23.72 0.10 -4.55
N SER A 122 -22.82 0.95 -4.05
CA SER A 122 -21.86 1.70 -4.85
C SER A 122 -20.81 0.79 -5.51
N ALA A 123 -20.48 1.05 -6.77
CA ALA A 123 -19.35 0.40 -7.44
C ALA A 123 -18.01 0.63 -6.68
N LEU A 124 -17.93 1.69 -5.89
CA LEU A 124 -16.75 2.06 -5.11
C LEU A 124 -16.70 1.43 -3.72
N ALA A 125 -17.74 0.72 -3.29
CA ALA A 125 -17.86 0.12 -1.96
C ALA A 125 -16.67 -0.77 -1.60
N GLY A 126 -16.20 -0.69 -0.34
CA GLY A 126 -15.13 -1.54 0.19
C GLY A 126 -13.72 -1.20 -0.30
N VAL A 127 -13.48 0.03 -0.79
CA VAL A 127 -12.13 0.57 -0.94
C VAL A 127 -11.75 1.23 0.38
N ALA A 128 -10.83 0.61 1.13
CA ALA A 128 -10.43 1.10 2.44
C ALA A 128 -9.91 2.54 2.38
N SER A 129 -10.37 3.39 3.30
CA SER A 129 -9.97 4.80 3.35
C SER A 129 -8.52 5.01 3.81
N ALA A 130 -8.00 4.08 4.60
CA ALA A 130 -6.64 4.13 5.16
C ALA A 130 -5.54 3.65 4.20
N LEU A 131 -5.87 3.27 2.96
CA LEU A 131 -4.86 2.93 1.96
C LEU A 131 -3.98 4.15 1.62
N PRO A 132 -2.70 3.93 1.23
CA PRO A 132 -1.87 4.96 0.62
C PRO A 132 -2.63 5.68 -0.49
N ALA A 133 -2.49 7.00 -0.57
CA ALA A 133 -3.37 7.83 -1.39
C ALA A 133 -3.35 7.45 -2.89
N LEU A 134 -2.16 7.19 -3.44
CA LEU A 134 -2.05 6.79 -4.85
C LEU A 134 -2.66 5.41 -5.10
N LEU A 135 -2.41 4.45 -4.22
CA LEU A 135 -3.00 3.12 -4.30
C LEU A 135 -4.54 3.19 -4.17
N ARG A 136 -5.05 4.05 -3.27
CA ARG A 136 -6.49 4.25 -3.12
C ARG A 136 -7.10 4.85 -4.38
N ALA A 137 -6.48 5.89 -4.94
CA ALA A 137 -6.91 6.52 -6.18
C ALA A 137 -6.97 5.50 -7.33
N GLU A 138 -5.93 4.70 -7.51
CA GLU A 138 -5.90 3.63 -8.53
C GLU A 138 -7.04 2.63 -8.34
N LYS A 139 -7.31 2.19 -7.10
CA LYS A 139 -8.41 1.26 -6.81
C LYS A 139 -9.78 1.86 -7.10
N LEU A 140 -10.00 3.13 -6.77
CA LEU A 140 -11.25 3.84 -7.08
C LEU A 140 -11.45 3.93 -8.59
N GLN A 141 -10.42 4.32 -9.34
CA GLN A 141 -10.45 4.42 -10.80
C GLN A 141 -10.67 3.05 -11.47
N LYS A 142 -10.00 2.00 -11.02
CA LYS A 142 -10.24 0.61 -11.49
C LYS A 142 -11.69 0.17 -11.26
N ARG A 143 -12.32 0.63 -10.18
CA ARG A 143 -13.73 0.34 -9.91
C ARG A 143 -14.67 1.12 -10.81
N ALA A 144 -14.44 2.41 -10.97
CA ALA A 144 -15.20 3.28 -11.87
C ALA A 144 -15.13 2.77 -13.32
N ALA A 145 -13.95 2.37 -13.78
CA ALA A 145 -13.73 1.83 -15.12
C ALA A 145 -14.65 0.62 -15.46
N ARG A 146 -14.96 -0.23 -14.48
CA ARG A 146 -15.86 -1.39 -14.67
C ARG A 146 -17.31 -1.02 -14.92
N THR A 147 -17.70 0.19 -14.56
CA THR A 147 -19.04 0.72 -14.85
C THR A 147 -19.12 1.42 -16.21
N GLY A 148 -18.02 1.41 -16.98
CA GLY A 148 -17.91 2.13 -18.23
C GLY A 148 -17.41 3.57 -18.07
N PHE A 149 -17.08 4.00 -16.84
CA PHE A 149 -16.52 5.33 -16.58
C PHE A 149 -14.99 5.28 -16.69
N ASP A 150 -14.50 5.24 -17.94
CA ASP A 150 -13.06 5.21 -18.26
C ASP A 150 -12.80 5.74 -19.67
N TRP A 151 -11.60 6.28 -19.90
CA TRP A 151 -11.15 6.59 -21.28
C TRP A 151 -10.86 5.32 -22.06
N PRO A 152 -11.07 5.32 -23.39
CA PRO A 152 -10.77 4.16 -24.23
C PRO A 152 -9.27 3.84 -24.28
N ASP A 153 -8.43 4.86 -24.20
CA ASP A 153 -6.96 4.80 -24.32
C ASP A 153 -6.25 5.70 -23.31
N PRO A 154 -4.89 5.67 -23.23
CA PRO A 154 -4.13 6.53 -22.31
C PRO A 154 -4.15 8.02 -22.65
N ASP A 155 -4.49 8.41 -23.89
CA ASP A 155 -4.35 9.79 -24.36
C ASP A 155 -5.32 10.71 -23.63
N GLY A 156 -6.59 10.31 -23.43
CA GLY A 156 -7.55 11.09 -22.66
C GLY A 156 -7.12 11.32 -21.21
N ALA A 157 -6.51 10.32 -20.59
CA ALA A 157 -5.97 10.48 -19.22
C ALA A 157 -4.74 11.41 -19.19
N ARG A 158 -3.87 11.38 -20.21
CA ARG A 158 -2.75 12.31 -20.37
C ARG A 158 -3.23 13.74 -20.56
N ASP A 159 -4.23 13.94 -21.42
CA ASP A 159 -4.76 15.26 -21.69
C ASP A 159 -5.41 15.88 -20.46
N LYS A 160 -6.05 15.05 -19.60
CA LYS A 160 -6.54 15.52 -18.29
C LYS A 160 -5.41 15.94 -17.36
N VAL A 161 -4.25 15.27 -17.36
CA VAL A 161 -3.07 15.74 -16.61
C VAL A 161 -2.63 17.12 -17.06
N ALA A 162 -2.65 17.40 -18.38
CA ALA A 162 -2.29 18.71 -18.91
C ALA A 162 -3.32 19.79 -18.51
N GLU A 163 -4.60 19.47 -18.50
CA GLU A 163 -5.67 20.35 -18.01
C GLU A 163 -5.48 20.69 -16.52
N GLU A 164 -5.27 19.71 -15.65
CA GLU A 164 -5.06 19.92 -14.22
C GLU A 164 -3.80 20.78 -13.92
N ILE A 165 -2.73 20.63 -14.71
CA ILE A 165 -1.55 21.49 -14.59
C ILE A 165 -1.92 22.97 -14.83
N ASP A 166 -2.77 23.26 -15.82
CA ASP A 166 -3.22 24.60 -16.11
C ASP A 166 -4.17 25.12 -15.02
N GLU A 167 -5.02 24.27 -14.45
CA GLU A 167 -5.93 24.62 -13.35
C GLU A 167 -5.16 24.97 -12.08
N VAL A 168 -4.16 24.18 -11.68
CA VAL A 168 -3.23 24.52 -10.57
C VAL A 168 -2.56 25.88 -10.80
N ARG A 169 -2.12 26.14 -12.04
CA ARG A 169 -1.41 27.40 -12.39
C ARG A 169 -2.32 28.61 -12.34
N THR A 170 -3.59 28.46 -12.66
CA THR A 170 -4.56 29.55 -12.76
C THR A 170 -5.46 29.70 -11.54
N ALA A 171 -5.34 28.81 -10.55
CA ALA A 171 -6.09 28.83 -9.31
C ALA A 171 -6.02 30.18 -8.61
N ALA A 172 -7.16 30.73 -8.22
CA ALA A 172 -7.26 32.08 -7.68
C ALA A 172 -6.86 32.18 -6.21
N THR A 173 -7.09 31.12 -5.43
CA THR A 173 -6.82 31.05 -4.00
C THR A 173 -5.91 29.86 -3.66
N ASP A 174 -5.33 29.86 -2.45
CA ASP A 174 -4.55 28.73 -1.97
C ASP A 174 -5.43 27.48 -1.73
N ALA A 175 -6.71 27.68 -1.41
CA ALA A 175 -7.68 26.57 -1.27
C ALA A 175 -7.94 25.92 -2.64
N ASP A 176 -8.23 26.72 -3.67
CA ASP A 176 -8.41 26.23 -5.05
C ASP A 176 -7.15 25.49 -5.52
N ARG A 177 -5.97 26.07 -5.27
CA ARG A 177 -4.69 25.46 -5.66
C ARG A 177 -4.45 24.11 -4.96
N PHE A 178 -4.89 23.97 -3.71
CA PHE A 178 -4.81 22.70 -2.99
C PHE A 178 -5.74 21.64 -3.61
N GLU A 179 -6.95 22.04 -3.99
CA GLU A 179 -7.94 21.17 -4.66
C GLU A 179 -7.40 20.69 -6.00
N GLU A 180 -6.98 21.61 -6.87
CA GLU A 180 -6.46 21.30 -8.20
C GLU A 180 -5.17 20.46 -8.15
N MET A 181 -4.32 20.67 -7.13
CA MET A 181 -3.16 19.80 -6.92
C MET A 181 -3.58 18.36 -6.58
N GLY A 182 -4.66 18.18 -5.84
CA GLY A 182 -5.25 16.87 -5.57
C GLY A 182 -5.75 16.19 -6.85
N ASP A 183 -6.44 16.94 -7.71
CA ASP A 183 -6.98 16.47 -8.98
C ASP A 183 -5.86 16.15 -9.98
N LEU A 184 -4.80 16.95 -10.03
CA LEU A 184 -3.59 16.66 -10.80
C LEU A 184 -2.98 15.31 -10.37
N LEU A 185 -2.79 15.09 -9.07
CA LEU A 185 -2.25 13.83 -8.57
C LEU A 185 -3.15 12.64 -8.92
N PHE A 186 -4.48 12.84 -8.82
CA PHE A 186 -5.45 11.82 -9.20
C PHE A 186 -5.44 11.52 -10.71
N ALA A 187 -5.28 12.54 -11.55
CA ALA A 187 -5.15 12.40 -13.00
C ALA A 187 -3.84 11.67 -13.39
N VAL A 188 -2.72 11.97 -12.72
CA VAL A 188 -1.44 11.27 -12.90
C VAL A 188 -1.58 9.77 -12.56
N VAL A 189 -2.27 9.44 -11.47
CA VAL A 189 -2.55 8.04 -11.10
C VAL A 189 -3.35 7.34 -12.21
N ASN A 190 -4.36 8.02 -12.75
CA ASN A 190 -5.16 7.45 -13.82
C ASN A 190 -4.38 7.21 -15.10
N TRP A 191 -3.53 8.15 -15.48
CA TRP A 191 -2.64 7.97 -16.63
C TRP A 191 -1.67 6.81 -16.42
N SER A 192 -1.05 6.69 -15.22
CA SER A 192 -0.21 5.56 -14.84
C SER A 192 -0.96 4.22 -14.99
N ARG A 193 -2.19 4.15 -14.47
CA ARG A 193 -3.07 2.98 -14.58
C ARG A 193 -3.35 2.60 -16.04
N LYS A 194 -3.62 3.58 -16.90
CA LYS A 194 -3.88 3.36 -18.34
C LYS A 194 -2.63 2.85 -19.07
N LEU A 195 -1.43 3.19 -18.58
CA LEU A 195 -0.16 2.66 -19.08
C LEU A 195 0.22 1.30 -18.46
N GLY A 196 -0.59 0.75 -17.56
CA GLY A 196 -0.29 -0.49 -16.84
C GLY A 196 0.82 -0.34 -15.79
N ILE A 197 1.10 0.87 -15.33
CA ILE A 197 2.12 1.18 -14.33
C ILE A 197 1.44 1.33 -12.96
N ASP A 198 1.96 0.64 -11.93
CA ASP A 198 1.57 0.85 -10.55
C ASP A 198 2.13 2.20 -10.06
N PRO A 199 1.28 3.19 -9.73
CA PRO A 199 1.75 4.53 -9.37
C PRO A 199 2.46 4.59 -8.02
N GLU A 200 2.05 3.76 -7.06
CA GLU A 200 2.66 3.70 -5.73
C GLU A 200 4.08 3.10 -5.82
N ALA A 201 4.23 1.98 -6.53
CA ALA A 201 5.53 1.37 -6.76
C ALA A 201 6.46 2.27 -7.59
N ALA A 202 5.94 2.94 -8.62
CA ALA A 202 6.72 3.86 -9.45
C ALA A 202 7.27 5.05 -8.65
N LEU A 203 6.44 5.64 -7.76
CA LEU A 203 6.88 6.75 -6.92
C LEU A 203 7.88 6.28 -5.85
N ARG A 204 7.68 5.10 -5.25
CA ARG A 204 8.62 4.50 -4.31
C ARG A 204 9.99 4.28 -4.95
N ALA A 205 10.04 3.67 -6.13
CA ALA A 205 11.28 3.51 -6.88
C ALA A 205 11.95 4.85 -7.24
N ALA A 206 11.16 5.89 -7.52
CA ALA A 206 11.69 7.24 -7.76
C ALA A 206 12.31 7.85 -6.48
N ASN A 207 11.68 7.64 -5.32
CA ASN A 207 12.20 8.10 -4.02
C ASN A 207 13.54 7.43 -3.71
N LEU A 208 13.65 6.10 -3.82
CA LEU A 208 14.90 5.37 -3.61
C LEU A 208 16.00 5.84 -4.56
N LYS A 209 15.66 6.04 -5.83
CA LYS A 209 16.61 6.55 -6.82
C LYS A 209 17.08 7.97 -6.47
N PHE A 210 16.18 8.84 -5.98
CA PHE A 210 16.53 10.17 -5.51
C PHE A 210 17.47 10.09 -4.31
N GLU A 211 17.11 9.32 -3.29
CA GLU A 211 17.90 9.13 -2.07
C GLU A 211 19.32 8.61 -2.38
N LYS A 212 19.42 7.54 -3.17
CA LYS A 212 20.71 6.98 -3.60
C LYS A 212 21.59 8.02 -4.27
N ARG A 213 21.01 8.83 -5.17
CA ARG A 213 21.76 9.87 -5.87
C ARG A 213 22.15 11.01 -4.96
N PHE A 214 21.27 11.41 -4.05
CA PHE A 214 21.55 12.47 -3.10
C PHE A 214 22.68 12.08 -2.15
N ARG A 215 22.65 10.86 -1.59
CA ARG A 215 23.75 10.31 -0.77
C ARG A 215 25.08 10.27 -1.54
N ALA A 216 25.06 9.86 -2.80
CA ALA A 216 26.27 9.88 -3.62
C ALA A 216 26.82 11.32 -3.86
N MET A 217 25.96 12.33 -3.93
CA MET A 217 26.41 13.73 -3.97
C MET A 217 27.05 14.16 -2.65
N GLU A 218 26.48 13.76 -1.51
CA GLU A 218 27.05 14.02 -0.18
C GLU A 218 28.42 13.34 -0.03
N ASP A 219 28.54 12.09 -0.45
CA ASP A 219 29.80 11.35 -0.44
C ASP A 219 30.90 12.03 -1.28
N ILE A 220 30.53 12.56 -2.47
CA ILE A 220 31.47 13.25 -3.36
C ILE A 220 31.95 14.59 -2.77
N ALA A 221 31.05 15.36 -2.16
CA ALA A 221 31.35 16.71 -1.67
C ALA A 221 31.81 16.72 -0.20
N GLY A 222 31.52 15.67 0.57
CA GLY A 222 31.84 15.56 1.97
C GLY A 222 31.29 16.71 2.81
N GLU A 223 32.07 17.21 3.74
CA GLU A 223 31.68 18.31 4.64
C GLU A 223 31.31 19.62 3.90
N ALA A 224 31.85 19.81 2.69
CA ALA A 224 31.55 20.99 1.89
C ALA A 224 30.12 21.02 1.34
N PHE A 225 29.42 19.88 1.29
CA PHE A 225 28.11 19.75 0.63
C PHE A 225 27.08 20.78 1.10
N LYS A 226 27.01 21.04 2.41
CA LYS A 226 26.05 21.98 3.00
C LYS A 226 26.29 23.43 2.54
N GLY A 227 27.53 23.78 2.26
CA GLY A 227 27.93 25.13 1.83
C GLY A 227 27.91 25.36 0.32
N LEU A 228 27.69 24.33 -0.48
CA LEU A 228 27.65 24.46 -1.94
C LEU A 228 26.45 25.29 -2.40
N SER A 229 26.66 26.05 -3.47
CA SER A 229 25.57 26.72 -4.19
C SER A 229 24.61 25.72 -4.81
N LEU A 230 23.41 26.17 -5.22
CA LEU A 230 22.47 25.33 -5.95
C LEU A 230 23.07 24.86 -7.29
N GLU A 231 23.77 25.74 -7.99
CA GLU A 231 24.45 25.44 -9.26
C GLU A 231 25.48 24.32 -9.10
N ASP A 232 26.32 24.38 -8.05
CA ASP A 232 27.30 23.30 -7.75
C ASP A 232 26.62 21.98 -7.41
N LYS A 233 25.52 22.03 -6.65
CA LYS A 233 24.71 20.83 -6.34
C LYS A 233 24.05 20.25 -7.58
N GLU A 234 23.56 21.08 -8.49
CA GLU A 234 23.01 20.61 -9.79
C GLU A 234 24.11 19.97 -10.65
N ALA A 235 25.32 20.53 -10.66
CA ALA A 235 26.46 19.93 -11.37
C ALA A 235 26.80 18.54 -10.81
N LEU A 236 26.81 18.41 -9.47
CA LEU A 236 26.97 17.08 -8.81
C LEU A 236 25.84 16.12 -9.17
N TRP A 237 24.58 16.59 -9.16
CA TRP A 237 23.42 15.79 -9.54
C TRP A 237 23.54 15.24 -10.97
N VAL A 238 23.94 16.08 -11.92
CA VAL A 238 24.16 15.68 -13.32
C VAL A 238 25.28 14.65 -13.41
N ARG A 239 26.35 14.81 -12.65
CA ARG A 239 27.47 13.84 -12.58
C ARG A 239 27.01 12.48 -12.07
N VAL A 240 26.30 12.44 -10.95
CA VAL A 240 25.77 11.20 -10.34
C VAL A 240 24.75 10.49 -11.23
N LYS A 241 23.98 11.24 -12.03
CA LYS A 241 23.03 10.63 -13.00
C LYS A 241 23.71 9.87 -14.14
N ARG A 242 24.97 10.14 -14.43
CA ARG A 242 25.73 9.53 -15.54
C ARG A 242 26.60 8.37 -15.09
N SER A 243 26.79 8.19 -13.79
CA SER A 243 27.47 7.07 -13.17
C SER A 243 26.50 5.93 -12.89
#